data_5ba9d861b680ed74696a483b028f3484
#
_entry.id   5ba9d861b680ed74696a483b028f3484
#
_cell.length_a   1.000
_cell.length_b   1.000
_cell.length_c   1.000
_cell.angle_alpha   90.00
_cell.angle_beta   90.00
_cell.angle_gamma   90.00
#
_symmetry.space_group_name_H-M   'P 1'
#
loop_
_entity.id
_entity.type
_entity.pdbx_description
1 polymer ?
#
loop_
_entity_poly.entity_id
_entity_poly.type
_entity_poly.pdbx_seq_one_letter_code
_entity_poly.pdbx_strand_id
1 'polypeptide(L)'
;MKEHYFDDLKVGDRFKSEPLNVTEKQLIEFAHKFDPQMFHLSRKRAERTIFKGLIASGWHTAAITMRLFVQTLNFAEGAIGLGVDELRWPDVVRPGDVITVETEIVDLRPSRSRPGYGIIRLCNVTTNQRGEIVQTMLASAMVPMRAKARDNKTTDN
;
A
#
# COMPACT_ATOMS: atom_id res chain seq x y z
N MET A 1 16.46 -8.53 -0.21
CA MET A 1 15.00 -8.78 -0.34
C MET A 1 14.76 -9.30 -1.74
N LYS A 2 13.91 -10.34 -1.92
CA LYS A 2 13.64 -10.90 -3.26
C LYS A 2 12.87 -9.87 -4.09
N GLU A 3 13.31 -9.63 -5.32
CA GLU A 3 12.58 -8.79 -6.28
C GLU A 3 11.45 -9.59 -6.93
N HIS A 4 10.31 -8.92 -7.11
CA HIS A 4 9.14 -9.47 -7.80
C HIS A 4 8.97 -8.86 -9.19
N TYR A 5 8.39 -9.65 -10.07
CA TYR A 5 8.00 -9.27 -11.41
C TYR A 5 6.54 -9.65 -11.64
N PHE A 6 5.93 -9.10 -12.67
CA PHE A 6 4.57 -9.49 -13.06
C PHE A 6 4.41 -11.00 -13.22
N ASP A 7 5.41 -11.66 -13.81
CA ASP A 7 5.42 -13.09 -14.10
C ASP A 7 5.44 -13.99 -12.85
N ASP A 8 5.77 -13.42 -11.70
CA ASP A 8 5.80 -14.16 -10.41
C ASP A 8 4.42 -14.20 -9.73
N LEU A 9 3.43 -13.48 -10.26
CA LEU A 9 2.13 -13.27 -9.62
C LEU A 9 1.02 -14.10 -10.26
N LYS A 10 0.04 -14.48 -9.45
CA LYS A 10 -1.21 -15.14 -9.86
C LYS A 10 -2.39 -14.44 -9.19
N VAL A 11 -3.55 -14.46 -9.85
CA VAL A 11 -4.80 -14.04 -9.22
C VAL A 11 -5.08 -14.91 -8.01
N GLY A 12 -5.41 -14.27 -6.88
CA GLY A 12 -5.62 -14.93 -5.59
C GLY A 12 -4.38 -15.00 -4.71
N ASP A 13 -3.20 -14.64 -5.20
CA ASP A 13 -2.00 -14.54 -4.35
C ASP A 13 -2.20 -13.50 -3.25
N ARG A 14 -1.75 -13.86 -2.04
CA ARG A 14 -1.83 -13.00 -0.85
C ARG A 14 -0.46 -12.80 -0.24
N PHE A 15 -0.19 -11.55 0.13
CA PHE A 15 1.07 -11.13 0.72
C PHE A 15 0.77 -10.32 1.98
N LYS A 16 1.41 -10.68 3.09
CA LYS A 16 1.26 -9.98 4.36
C LYS A 16 2.53 -9.22 4.71
N SER A 17 2.38 -7.96 5.10
CA SER A 17 3.49 -7.11 5.50
C SER A 17 4.03 -7.47 6.88
N GLU A 18 5.26 -7.03 7.15
CA GLU A 18 5.73 -6.88 8.53
C GLU A 18 4.88 -5.83 9.28
N PRO A 19 4.74 -5.96 10.60
CA PRO A 19 4.02 -4.98 11.39
C PRO A 19 4.78 -3.64 11.49
N LEU A 20 4.04 -2.54 11.53
CA LEU A 20 4.57 -1.18 11.71
C LEU A 20 3.87 -0.48 12.85
N ASN A 21 4.63 -0.01 13.83
CA ASN A 21 4.12 0.80 14.94
C ASN A 21 3.95 2.26 14.50
N VAL A 22 2.76 2.82 14.69
CA VAL A 22 2.43 4.21 14.38
C VAL A 22 2.58 5.06 15.62
N THR A 23 3.61 5.91 15.66
CA THR A 23 3.86 6.79 16.81
C THR A 23 3.03 8.07 16.72
N GLU A 24 2.72 8.66 17.88
CA GLU A 24 2.05 9.97 17.97
C GLU A 24 2.82 11.06 17.20
N LYS A 25 4.15 11.05 17.30
CA LYS A 25 5.01 12.00 16.60
C LYS A 25 4.81 11.94 15.09
N GLN A 26 4.86 10.74 14.50
CA GLN A 26 4.65 10.54 13.06
C GLN A 26 3.26 11.01 12.62
N LEU A 27 2.24 10.72 13.42
CA LEU A 27 0.86 11.09 13.16
C LEU A 27 0.70 12.61 13.09
N ILE A 28 1.24 13.33 14.08
CA ILE A 28 1.18 14.79 14.15
C ILE A 28 2.03 15.43 13.03
N GLU A 29 3.23 14.92 12.78
CA GLU A 29 4.11 15.43 11.70
C GLU A 29 3.45 15.33 10.32
N PHE A 30 2.81 14.19 10.02
CA PHE A 30 2.07 14.03 8.78
C PHE A 30 0.91 15.03 8.68
N ALA A 31 0.13 15.14 9.76
CA ALA A 31 -1.04 16.01 9.79
C ALA A 31 -0.66 17.49 9.63
N HIS A 32 0.41 17.94 10.26
CA HIS A 32 0.91 19.30 10.08
C HIS A 32 1.19 19.67 8.63
N LYS A 33 1.70 18.69 7.86
CA LYS A 33 2.09 18.90 6.46
C LYS A 33 0.92 18.79 5.49
N PHE A 34 -0.03 17.88 5.75
CA PHE A 34 -0.96 17.44 4.71
C PHE A 34 -2.44 17.45 5.12
N ASP A 35 -2.75 17.43 6.42
CA ASP A 35 -4.13 17.38 6.91
C ASP A 35 -4.23 18.01 8.32
N PRO A 36 -4.09 19.36 8.42
CA PRO A 36 -3.95 20.05 9.69
C PRO A 36 -5.28 20.24 10.44
N GLN A 37 -6.02 19.16 10.64
CA GLN A 37 -7.25 19.17 11.42
C GLN A 37 -6.97 18.93 12.92
N MET A 38 -7.80 19.53 13.79
CA MET A 38 -7.55 19.54 15.24
C MET A 38 -7.43 18.16 15.87
N PHE A 39 -8.18 17.18 15.39
CA PHE A 39 -8.18 15.81 15.93
C PHE A 39 -6.98 14.98 15.45
N HIS A 40 -6.17 15.51 14.53
CA HIS A 40 -4.90 14.95 14.09
C HIS A 40 -3.69 15.65 14.72
N LEU A 41 -3.88 16.85 15.30
CA LEU A 41 -2.79 17.72 15.75
C LEU A 41 -2.70 17.86 17.27
N SER A 42 -3.81 17.78 17.98
CA SER A 42 -3.86 18.10 19.41
C SER A 42 -4.68 17.08 20.19
N ARG A 43 -4.01 16.33 21.07
CA ARG A 43 -4.65 15.38 21.98
C ARG A 43 -5.79 16.03 22.77
N LYS A 44 -5.54 17.18 23.39
CA LYS A 44 -6.52 17.94 24.20
C LYS A 44 -7.75 18.35 23.40
N ARG A 45 -7.56 18.80 22.15
CA ARG A 45 -8.67 19.21 21.28
C ARG A 45 -9.41 17.98 20.73
N ALA A 46 -8.70 16.92 20.40
CA ALA A 46 -9.27 15.68 19.89
C ALA A 46 -10.21 15.00 20.90
N GLU A 47 -9.92 15.08 22.20
CA GLU A 47 -10.77 14.54 23.29
C GLU A 47 -12.19 15.12 23.28
N ARG A 48 -12.36 16.36 22.77
CA ARG A 48 -13.66 17.04 22.67
C ARG A 48 -14.43 16.70 21.41
N THR A 49 -13.85 15.90 20.52
CA THR A 49 -14.49 15.46 19.27
C THR A 49 -15.19 14.11 19.46
N ILE A 50 -15.90 13.67 18.43
CA ILE A 50 -16.51 12.32 18.39
C ILE A 50 -15.50 11.21 18.54
N PHE A 51 -14.21 11.46 18.21
CA PHE A 51 -13.14 10.47 18.28
C PHE A 51 -12.61 10.24 19.70
N LYS A 52 -12.89 11.17 20.63
CA LYS A 52 -12.47 11.09 22.05
C LYS A 52 -10.95 10.89 22.25
N GLY A 53 -10.15 11.35 21.30
CA GLY A 53 -8.68 11.25 21.34
C GLY A 53 -8.05 11.48 19.99
N LEU A 54 -6.72 11.57 19.98
CA LEU A 54 -5.93 11.80 18.78
C LEU A 54 -6.06 10.60 17.81
N ILE A 55 -6.24 10.91 16.54
CA ILE A 55 -6.32 9.91 15.46
C ILE A 55 -5.43 10.31 14.29
N ALA A 56 -4.96 9.32 13.53
CA ALA A 56 -4.26 9.54 12.28
C ALA A 56 -5.20 10.10 11.20
N SER A 57 -4.67 10.96 10.34
CA SER A 57 -5.31 11.25 9.06
C SER A 57 -5.51 9.96 8.26
N GLY A 58 -6.66 9.80 7.61
CA GLY A 58 -6.88 8.69 6.68
C GLY A 58 -5.81 8.65 5.58
N TRP A 59 -5.34 9.80 5.11
CA TRP A 59 -4.25 9.89 4.14
C TRP A 59 -2.90 9.42 4.71
N HIS A 60 -2.67 9.56 6.00
CA HIS A 60 -1.51 8.97 6.66
C HIS A 60 -1.62 7.44 6.69
N THR A 61 -2.79 6.90 7.01
CA THR A 61 -3.07 5.46 6.93
C THR A 61 -2.86 4.93 5.51
N ALA A 62 -3.29 5.67 4.48
CA ALA A 62 -3.06 5.32 3.08
C ALA A 62 -1.56 5.35 2.73
N ALA A 63 -0.80 6.33 3.21
CA ALA A 63 0.65 6.41 3.02
C ALA A 63 1.41 5.25 3.70
N ILE A 64 0.99 4.87 4.92
CA ILE A 64 1.52 3.70 5.63
C ILE A 64 1.22 2.42 4.85
N THR A 65 -0.01 2.25 4.36
CA THR A 65 -0.42 1.11 3.53
C THR A 65 0.47 1.00 2.29
N MET A 66 0.71 2.11 1.59
CA MET A 66 1.61 2.14 0.44
C MET A 66 3.04 1.73 0.81
N ARG A 67 3.59 2.27 1.89
CA ARG A 67 4.92 1.90 2.37
C ARG A 67 5.03 0.39 2.62
N LEU A 68 4.08 -0.19 3.34
CA LEU A 68 4.06 -1.61 3.68
C LEU A 68 3.87 -2.48 2.43
N PHE A 69 3.02 -2.06 1.50
CA PHE A 69 2.83 -2.73 0.21
C PHE A 69 4.13 -2.81 -0.59
N VAL A 70 4.81 -1.67 -0.82
CA VAL A 70 6.03 -1.65 -1.64
C VAL A 70 7.23 -2.34 -0.96
N GLN A 71 7.24 -2.40 0.38
CA GLN A 71 8.25 -3.16 1.12
C GLN A 71 8.01 -4.67 1.04
N THR A 72 6.74 -5.10 0.99
CA THR A 72 6.34 -6.51 0.92
C THR A 72 6.49 -7.06 -0.48
N LEU A 73 5.97 -6.34 -1.47
CA LEU A 73 6.08 -6.64 -2.90
C LEU A 73 7.13 -5.72 -3.55
N ASN A 74 8.38 -6.00 -3.26
CA ASN A 74 9.52 -5.26 -3.80
C ASN A 74 9.68 -5.55 -5.30
N PHE A 75 8.98 -4.79 -6.16
CA PHE A 75 9.11 -4.91 -7.61
C PHE A 75 10.45 -4.35 -8.10
N ALA A 76 11.09 -5.04 -9.04
CA ALA A 76 12.44 -4.75 -9.51
C ALA A 76 12.66 -3.30 -9.99
N GLU A 77 11.66 -2.71 -10.65
CA GLU A 77 11.68 -1.32 -11.13
C GLU A 77 10.63 -0.45 -10.39
N GLY A 78 10.08 -0.96 -9.28
CA GLY A 78 8.97 -0.35 -8.56
C GLY A 78 7.62 -0.65 -9.18
N ALA A 79 6.55 -0.16 -8.54
CA ALA A 79 5.18 -0.25 -9.00
C ALA A 79 4.67 1.15 -9.35
N ILE A 80 4.27 1.35 -10.59
CA ILE A 80 3.74 2.64 -11.07
C ILE A 80 2.23 2.64 -10.80
N GLY A 81 1.78 3.46 -9.86
CA GLY A 81 0.36 3.62 -9.55
C GLY A 81 -0.41 4.16 -10.75
N LEU A 82 -1.52 3.50 -11.12
CA LEU A 82 -2.40 3.92 -12.20
C LEU A 82 -3.69 4.57 -11.69
N GLY A 83 -4.08 4.24 -10.46
CA GLY A 83 -5.27 4.80 -9.83
C GLY A 83 -5.75 3.98 -8.65
N VAL A 84 -6.63 4.58 -7.88
CA VAL A 84 -7.35 3.97 -6.77
C VAL A 84 -8.84 4.04 -7.09
N ASP A 85 -9.52 2.88 -7.17
CA ASP A 85 -10.94 2.82 -7.48
C ASP A 85 -11.79 2.98 -6.23
N GLU A 86 -11.32 2.40 -5.12
CA GLU A 86 -11.95 2.53 -3.81
C GLU A 86 -10.92 2.73 -2.72
N LEU A 87 -11.20 3.66 -1.82
CA LEU A 87 -10.45 3.89 -0.60
C LEU A 87 -11.45 4.17 0.52
N ARG A 88 -11.45 3.33 1.56
CA ARG A 88 -12.36 3.46 2.70
C ARG A 88 -11.60 3.34 4.01
N TRP A 89 -12.03 4.09 5.01
CA TRP A 89 -11.52 4.06 6.38
C TRP A 89 -12.65 3.66 7.34
N PRO A 90 -12.91 2.35 7.52
CA PRO A 90 -13.99 1.87 8.40
C PRO A 90 -13.75 2.22 9.86
N ASP A 91 -12.50 2.33 10.28
CA ASP A 91 -12.10 2.69 11.64
C ASP A 91 -10.85 3.59 11.62
N VAL A 92 -10.52 4.17 12.76
CA VAL A 92 -9.41 5.11 12.93
C VAL A 92 -8.14 4.39 13.37
N VAL A 93 -6.99 4.96 13.00
CA VAL A 93 -5.68 4.58 13.57
C VAL A 93 -5.34 5.54 14.69
N ARG A 94 -4.93 4.98 15.84
CA ARG A 94 -4.55 5.74 17.02
C ARG A 94 -3.05 5.67 17.29
N PRO A 95 -2.49 6.62 18.03
CA PRO A 95 -1.10 6.54 18.47
C PRO A 95 -0.81 5.22 19.19
N GLY A 96 0.26 4.54 18.80
CA GLY A 96 0.66 3.25 19.37
C GLY A 96 0.04 2.03 18.68
N ASP A 97 -0.88 2.21 17.73
CA ASP A 97 -1.40 1.10 16.94
C ASP A 97 -0.29 0.44 16.12
N VAL A 98 -0.39 -0.87 15.98
CA VAL A 98 0.51 -1.69 15.17
C VAL A 98 -0.25 -2.14 13.92
N ILE A 99 0.19 -1.66 12.78
CA ILE A 99 -0.50 -1.81 11.49
C ILE A 99 0.16 -2.92 10.67
N THR A 100 -0.66 -3.76 10.06
CA THR A 100 -0.28 -4.72 9.04
C THR A 100 -1.16 -4.57 7.80
N VAL A 101 -0.60 -4.92 6.63
CA VAL A 101 -1.31 -4.89 5.35
C VAL A 101 -1.31 -6.28 4.75
N GLU A 102 -2.48 -6.77 4.36
CA GLU A 102 -2.62 -7.92 3.49
C GLU A 102 -2.98 -7.45 2.09
N THR A 103 -2.17 -7.80 1.10
CA THR A 103 -2.39 -7.50 -0.31
C THR A 103 -2.85 -8.76 -1.03
N GLU A 104 -3.99 -8.71 -1.70
CA GLU A 104 -4.48 -9.75 -2.60
C GLU A 104 -4.40 -9.28 -4.05
N ILE A 105 -3.87 -10.12 -4.93
CA ILE A 105 -3.90 -9.88 -6.37
C ILE A 105 -5.26 -10.32 -6.91
N VAL A 106 -6.04 -9.35 -7.40
CA VAL A 106 -7.42 -9.62 -7.85
C VAL A 106 -7.56 -9.69 -9.37
N ASP A 107 -6.64 -9.09 -10.13
CA ASP A 107 -6.58 -9.21 -11.58
C ASP A 107 -5.16 -8.96 -12.10
N LEU A 108 -4.84 -9.58 -13.24
CA LEU A 108 -3.54 -9.51 -13.91
C LEU A 108 -3.74 -9.48 -15.43
N ARG A 109 -3.10 -8.52 -16.10
CA ARG A 109 -3.06 -8.50 -17.55
C ARG A 109 -1.78 -7.85 -18.10
N PRO A 110 -1.23 -8.29 -19.23
CA PRO A 110 -0.17 -7.56 -19.90
C PRO A 110 -0.60 -6.14 -20.26
N SER A 111 0.32 -5.20 -20.22
CA SER A 111 0.07 -3.83 -20.68
C SER A 111 0.00 -3.81 -22.23
N ARG A 112 -1.05 -3.17 -22.76
CA ARG A 112 -1.20 -3.00 -24.21
C ARG A 112 -0.34 -1.85 -24.77
N SER A 113 -0.13 -0.83 -23.94
CA SER A 113 0.58 0.40 -24.33
C SER A 113 2.06 0.40 -23.99
N ARG A 114 2.50 -0.47 -23.08
CA ARG A 114 3.90 -0.57 -22.63
C ARG A 114 4.38 -2.02 -22.63
N PRO A 115 4.98 -2.49 -23.76
CA PRO A 115 5.62 -3.82 -23.80
C PRO A 115 6.66 -3.95 -22.68
N GLY A 116 6.73 -5.14 -22.06
CA GLY A 116 7.62 -5.40 -20.93
C GLY A 116 7.03 -5.06 -19.55
N TYR A 117 5.78 -4.59 -19.51
CA TYR A 117 5.04 -4.33 -18.27
C TYR A 117 3.70 -5.08 -18.23
N GLY A 118 3.27 -5.43 -17.04
CA GLY A 118 1.93 -5.91 -16.76
C GLY A 118 1.17 -4.95 -15.85
N ILE A 119 -0.14 -5.00 -15.95
CA ILE A 119 -1.05 -4.26 -15.06
C ILE A 119 -1.59 -5.24 -14.04
N ILE A 120 -1.44 -4.91 -12.77
CA ILE A 120 -2.01 -5.64 -11.65
C ILE A 120 -3.16 -4.82 -11.06
N ARG A 121 -4.21 -5.51 -10.65
CA ARG A 121 -5.24 -4.97 -9.78
C ARG A 121 -5.14 -5.65 -8.43
N LEU A 122 -5.13 -4.89 -7.37
CA LEU A 122 -4.87 -5.39 -6.03
C LEU A 122 -5.84 -4.79 -5.02
N CYS A 123 -6.15 -5.59 -4.01
CA CYS A 123 -6.90 -5.19 -2.83
C CYS A 123 -5.96 -5.20 -1.62
N ASN A 124 -5.80 -4.05 -0.97
CA ASN A 124 -5.09 -3.94 0.30
C ASN A 124 -6.10 -3.83 1.43
N VAL A 125 -5.97 -4.72 2.42
CA VAL A 125 -6.69 -4.65 3.69
C VAL A 125 -5.69 -4.32 4.78
N THR A 126 -5.88 -3.18 5.44
CA THR A 126 -5.01 -2.70 6.51
C THR A 126 -5.71 -2.90 7.85
N THR A 127 -5.03 -3.56 8.77
CA THR A 127 -5.56 -3.90 10.09
C THR A 127 -4.65 -3.40 11.21
N ASN A 128 -5.23 -3.15 12.39
CA ASN A 128 -4.49 -2.88 13.61
C ASN A 128 -4.14 -4.18 14.36
N GLN A 129 -3.51 -4.07 15.54
CA GLN A 129 -3.10 -5.21 16.39
C GLN A 129 -4.27 -6.03 16.93
N ARG A 130 -5.49 -5.51 16.90
CA ARG A 130 -6.72 -6.22 17.32
C ARG A 130 -7.43 -6.93 16.16
N GLY A 131 -6.86 -6.84 14.93
CA GLY A 131 -7.49 -7.38 13.73
C GLY A 131 -8.64 -6.53 13.18
N GLU A 132 -8.82 -5.31 13.70
CA GLU A 132 -9.82 -4.37 13.20
C GLU A 132 -9.35 -3.75 11.88
N ILE A 133 -10.25 -3.71 10.89
CA ILE A 133 -9.96 -3.11 9.58
C ILE A 133 -9.99 -1.59 9.71
N VAL A 134 -8.86 -0.94 9.47
CA VAL A 134 -8.72 0.52 9.50
C VAL A 134 -8.70 1.14 8.11
N GLN A 135 -8.42 0.35 7.08
CA GLN A 135 -8.49 0.77 5.68
C GLN A 135 -8.71 -0.40 4.75
N THR A 136 -9.49 -0.18 3.70
CA THR A 136 -9.51 -1.02 2.49
C THR A 136 -9.22 -0.17 1.28
N MET A 137 -8.44 -0.71 0.32
CA MET A 137 -8.07 0.00 -0.89
C MET A 137 -8.05 -0.96 -2.08
N LEU A 138 -8.79 -0.62 -3.14
CA LEU A 138 -8.72 -1.29 -4.43
C LEU A 138 -7.99 -0.39 -5.40
N ALA A 139 -6.86 -0.85 -5.92
CA ALA A 139 -5.97 -0.05 -6.75
C ALA A 139 -5.42 -0.84 -7.94
N SER A 140 -4.92 -0.11 -8.92
CA SER A 140 -4.22 -0.66 -10.07
C SER A 140 -2.81 -0.09 -10.18
N ALA A 141 -1.85 -0.93 -10.53
CA ALA A 141 -0.47 -0.54 -10.75
C ALA A 141 0.11 -1.25 -11.98
N MET A 142 1.09 -0.62 -12.58
CA MET A 142 1.89 -1.20 -13.65
C MET A 142 3.24 -1.64 -13.08
N VAL A 143 3.62 -2.88 -13.35
CA VAL A 143 4.85 -3.51 -12.80
C VAL A 143 5.65 -4.18 -13.92
N PRO A 144 6.99 -4.29 -13.77
CA PRO A 144 7.84 -4.85 -14.81
C PRO A 144 7.59 -6.36 -14.99
N MET A 145 7.72 -6.80 -16.24
CA MET A 145 7.85 -8.21 -16.61
C MET A 145 9.32 -8.61 -16.66
N ARG A 146 9.62 -9.89 -16.46
CA ARG A 146 10.97 -10.39 -16.70
C ARG A 146 11.33 -10.21 -18.16
N ALA A 147 12.52 -9.71 -18.43
CA ALA A 147 13.05 -9.70 -19.78
C ALA A 147 13.10 -11.15 -20.28
N LYS A 148 12.43 -11.45 -21.41
CA LYS A 148 12.62 -12.72 -22.10
C LYS A 148 14.12 -12.81 -22.41
N ALA A 149 14.77 -13.93 -22.04
CA ALA A 149 16.12 -14.20 -22.49
C ALA A 149 16.13 -14.02 -24.01
N ARG A 150 16.92 -13.06 -24.51
CA ARG A 150 17.15 -12.93 -25.93
C ARG A 150 17.76 -14.26 -26.36
N ASP A 151 17.06 -15.01 -27.22
CA ASP A 151 17.66 -16.13 -27.91
C ASP A 151 18.87 -15.59 -28.67
N ASN A 152 20.05 -15.84 -28.09
CA ASN A 152 21.33 -15.69 -28.79
C ASN A 152 21.40 -16.81 -29.85
N LYS A 153 20.65 -16.67 -30.92
CA LYS A 153 20.99 -17.30 -32.19
C LYS A 153 22.01 -16.41 -32.85
N THR A 154 23.24 -16.55 -32.40
CA THR A 154 24.41 -16.23 -33.21
C THR A 154 24.37 -17.23 -34.35
N THR A 155 23.90 -16.81 -35.51
CA THR A 155 24.16 -17.49 -36.78
C THR A 155 25.62 -17.21 -37.08
N ASP A 156 26.50 -18.17 -36.75
CA ASP A 156 27.78 -18.29 -37.42
C ASP A 156 27.50 -18.58 -38.93
N ASN A 157 27.97 -17.65 -39.74
CA ASN A 157 28.33 -17.87 -41.15
C ASN A 157 29.70 -17.28 -41.38
#